data_1185e2473979190ed8e6e42dff519f31
#
_entry.id   1185e2473979190ed8e6e42dff519f31
#
_cell.length_a   1.000
_cell.length_b   1.000
_cell.length_c   1.000
_cell.angle_alpha   90.00
_cell.angle_beta   90.00
_cell.angle_gamma   90.00
#
_symmetry.space_group_name_H-M   'P 1'
#
loop_
_entity.id
_entity.type
_entity.pdbx_description
1 polymer ?
#
loop_
_entity_poly.entity_id
_entity_poly.type
_entity_poly.pdbx_seq_one_letter_code
_entity_poly.pdbx_strand_id
1 'polypeptide(L)'
;MKHVFLAIFAAAVMGSCSTMSSSKVGSSQVNIANTKWTLAEEVKGKTPTLNVESNKITGNGGCNSYFGELSLDPTAGNFAVKNVGATKMACQNMEVESNYFSMLNEATKYVVNGNTLELYKGNLLLLKFIKQ
;
A
#
# COMPACT_ATOMS: atom_id res chain seq x y z
N MET A 1 34.37 12.42 -64.74
CA MET A 1 34.89 11.17 -64.16
C MET A 1 34.88 11.24 -62.63
N LYS A 2 34.31 10.23 -62.08
CA LYS A 2 34.43 9.76 -60.68
C LYS A 2 33.68 10.50 -59.60
N HIS A 3 32.69 9.99 -59.36
CA HIS A 3 31.76 9.45 -58.36
C HIS A 3 32.38 9.33 -56.99
N VAL A 4 31.85 10.11 -56.08
CA VAL A 4 32.06 9.88 -54.68
C VAL A 4 30.68 9.55 -54.09
N PHE A 5 30.57 8.30 -53.66
CA PHE A 5 29.42 7.80 -52.95
C PHE A 5 29.49 8.29 -51.53
N LEU A 6 28.55 9.08 -51.13
CA LEU A 6 28.33 9.43 -49.74
C LEU A 6 27.34 8.48 -49.12
N ALA A 7 27.86 7.55 -48.38
CA ALA A 7 27.01 6.66 -47.59
C ALA A 7 26.50 7.41 -46.38
N ILE A 8 25.22 7.69 -46.38
CA ILE A 8 24.53 8.24 -45.21
C ILE A 8 24.21 7.10 -44.29
N PHE A 9 24.93 7.07 -43.20
CA PHE A 9 24.60 6.18 -42.10
C PHE A 9 23.52 6.85 -41.24
N ALA A 10 22.29 6.42 -41.40
CA ALA A 10 21.22 6.77 -40.48
C ALA A 10 21.35 5.93 -39.23
N ALA A 11 21.91 6.49 -38.19
CA ALA A 11 21.90 5.92 -36.86
C ALA A 11 20.49 6.06 -36.27
N ALA A 12 19.73 5.02 -36.35
CA ALA A 12 18.47 4.91 -35.64
C ALA A 12 18.78 4.76 -34.13
N VAL A 13 18.66 5.85 -33.40
CA VAL A 13 18.69 5.81 -31.96
C VAL A 13 17.36 5.22 -31.49
N MET A 14 17.38 3.94 -31.23
CA MET A 14 16.30 3.29 -30.50
C MET A 14 16.35 3.72 -29.06
N GLY A 15 15.65 4.78 -28.75
CA GLY A 15 15.37 5.15 -27.38
C GLY A 15 14.48 4.09 -26.76
N SER A 16 15.06 3.10 -26.13
CA SER A 16 14.30 2.20 -25.28
C SER A 16 13.89 2.96 -24.02
N CYS A 17 12.67 3.49 -24.03
CA CYS A 17 12.01 3.89 -22.80
C CYS A 17 11.72 2.63 -22.00
N SER A 18 12.69 2.17 -21.23
CA SER A 18 12.40 1.26 -20.13
C SER A 18 11.66 2.07 -19.09
N THR A 19 10.33 1.97 -19.08
CA THR A 19 9.53 2.37 -17.93
C THR A 19 9.89 1.42 -16.80
N MET A 20 10.92 1.76 -16.07
CA MET A 20 11.17 1.15 -14.80
C MET A 20 10.04 1.61 -13.88
N SER A 21 9.04 0.77 -13.66
CA SER A 21 8.20 0.90 -12.48
C SER A 21 9.09 0.60 -11.29
N SER A 22 9.82 1.60 -10.83
CA SER A 22 10.58 1.47 -9.60
C SER A 22 9.56 1.25 -8.50
N SER A 23 9.62 0.07 -7.88
CA SER A 23 8.89 -0.22 -6.66
C SER A 23 9.19 0.90 -5.67
N LYS A 24 8.16 1.67 -5.30
CA LYS A 24 8.29 2.74 -4.30
C LYS A 24 8.38 2.18 -2.87
N VAL A 25 8.33 0.87 -2.74
CA VAL A 25 8.46 0.19 -1.44
C VAL A 25 9.86 0.42 -0.88
N GLY A 26 9.92 0.87 0.38
CA GLY A 26 11.17 1.20 1.06
C GLY A 26 11.75 2.57 0.75
N SER A 27 11.13 3.35 -0.12
CA SER A 27 11.47 4.76 -0.35
C SER A 27 10.71 5.67 0.60
N SER A 28 11.14 6.94 0.67
CA SER A 28 10.46 7.98 1.43
C SER A 28 9.00 8.13 0.98
N GLN A 29 8.10 8.20 1.93
CA GLN A 29 6.66 8.34 1.73
C GLN A 29 6.14 9.59 2.42
N VAL A 30 4.95 10.04 2.01
CA VAL A 30 4.25 11.09 2.76
C VAL A 30 3.81 10.54 4.12
N ASN A 31 3.74 11.42 5.10
CA ASN A 31 3.21 11.06 6.41
C ASN A 31 1.70 10.85 6.30
N ILE A 32 1.22 9.72 6.78
CA ILE A 32 -0.21 9.36 6.76
C ILE A 32 -0.90 9.52 8.12
N ALA A 33 -0.24 10.12 9.10
CA ALA A 33 -0.88 10.42 10.37
C ALA A 33 -2.12 11.32 10.16
N ASN A 34 -3.18 11.07 10.94
CA ASN A 34 -4.47 11.77 10.87
C ASN A 34 -5.19 11.61 9.51
N THR A 35 -5.11 10.43 8.94
CA THR A 35 -5.81 10.06 7.70
C THR A 35 -6.75 8.88 7.92
N LYS A 36 -7.76 8.79 7.06
CA LYS A 36 -8.77 7.73 7.09
C LYS A 36 -8.85 7.03 5.74
N TRP A 37 -8.96 5.72 5.78
CA TRP A 37 -8.88 4.84 4.63
C TRP A 37 -9.96 3.77 4.66
N THR A 38 -10.43 3.38 3.49
CA THR A 38 -11.36 2.27 3.30
C THR A 38 -10.69 1.22 2.41
N LEU A 39 -10.83 -0.05 2.75
CA LEU A 39 -10.28 -1.14 1.93
C LEU A 39 -10.82 -1.04 0.50
N ALA A 40 -9.91 -1.13 -0.48
CA ALA A 40 -10.27 -1.01 -1.90
C ALA A 40 -10.89 -2.28 -2.47
N GLU A 41 -10.58 -3.44 -1.90
CA GLU A 41 -11.12 -4.72 -2.31
C GLU A 41 -12.59 -4.84 -1.92
N GLU A 42 -13.41 -5.33 -2.84
CA GLU A 42 -14.80 -5.70 -2.53
C GLU A 42 -14.83 -6.94 -1.64
N VAL A 43 -15.55 -6.83 -0.54
CA VAL A 43 -15.73 -7.92 0.44
C VAL A 43 -17.19 -8.18 0.69
N LYS A 44 -17.50 -9.37 1.17
CA LYS A 44 -18.85 -9.70 1.65
C LYS A 44 -19.10 -9.04 3.00
N GLY A 45 -20.19 -8.29 3.11
CA GLY A 45 -20.55 -7.59 4.33
C GLY A 45 -19.89 -6.21 4.45
N LYS A 46 -19.53 -5.84 5.66
CA LYS A 46 -18.96 -4.51 5.94
C LYS A 46 -17.51 -4.43 5.48
N THR A 47 -17.18 -3.38 4.73
CA THR A 47 -15.82 -3.13 4.26
C THR A 47 -14.92 -2.67 5.40
N PRO A 48 -13.76 -3.28 5.59
CA PRO A 48 -12.78 -2.82 6.58
C PRO A 48 -12.31 -1.39 6.37
N THR A 49 -12.04 -0.71 7.47
CA THR A 49 -11.54 0.67 7.50
C THR A 49 -10.28 0.76 8.35
N LEU A 50 -9.45 1.75 8.04
CA LEU A 50 -8.22 2.06 8.75
C LEU A 50 -8.15 3.56 9.02
N ASN A 51 -8.17 3.95 10.28
CA ASN A 51 -7.86 5.31 10.71
C ASN A 51 -6.45 5.33 11.27
N VAL A 52 -5.60 6.18 10.73
CA VAL A 52 -4.21 6.32 11.14
C VAL A 52 -4.09 7.58 11.99
N GLU A 53 -3.56 7.43 13.20
CA GLU A 53 -3.15 8.54 14.07
C GLU A 53 -1.62 8.56 14.18
N SER A 54 -1.05 9.42 15.01
CA SER A 54 0.41 9.55 15.09
C SER A 54 1.11 8.27 15.56
N ASN A 55 0.51 7.54 16.50
CA ASN A 55 1.10 6.36 17.15
C ASN A 55 0.12 5.22 17.37
N LYS A 56 -1.06 5.30 16.77
CA LYS A 56 -2.07 4.26 16.86
C LYS A 56 -2.91 4.18 15.61
N ILE A 57 -3.56 3.05 15.46
CA ILE A 57 -4.59 2.82 14.45
C ILE A 57 -5.89 2.45 15.12
N THR A 58 -6.99 2.77 14.48
CA THR A 58 -8.33 2.33 14.82
C THR A 58 -9.12 2.00 13.54
N GLY A 59 -10.26 1.39 13.69
CA GLY A 59 -11.14 1.15 12.55
C GLY A 59 -12.11 0.01 12.81
N ASN A 60 -12.61 -0.57 11.74
CA ASN A 60 -13.46 -1.75 11.74
C ASN A 60 -12.86 -2.81 10.83
N GLY A 61 -12.79 -4.04 11.29
CA GLY A 61 -12.19 -5.15 10.53
C GLY A 61 -13.15 -5.87 9.58
N GLY A 62 -14.37 -5.39 9.52
CA GLY A 62 -15.46 -6.05 8.77
C GLY A 62 -16.62 -6.49 9.67
N CYS A 63 -16.37 -6.64 10.96
CA CYS A 63 -17.37 -6.94 12.00
C CYS A 63 -17.06 -6.11 13.26
N ASN A 64 -15.88 -6.32 13.83
CA ASN A 64 -15.49 -5.72 15.09
C ASN A 64 -14.70 -4.43 14.90
N SER A 65 -14.91 -3.50 15.83
CA SER A 65 -14.02 -2.35 15.98
C SER A 65 -12.69 -2.80 16.55
N TYR A 66 -11.60 -2.20 16.08
CA TYR A 66 -10.25 -2.55 16.52
C TYR A 66 -9.43 -1.31 16.81
N PHE A 67 -8.34 -1.51 17.53
CA PHE A 67 -7.30 -0.54 17.80
C PHE A 67 -5.95 -1.27 17.84
N GLY A 68 -4.89 -0.51 17.66
CA GLY A 68 -3.52 -1.03 17.75
C GLY A 68 -2.51 0.09 17.86
N GLU A 69 -1.32 -0.26 18.35
CA GLU A 69 -0.18 0.65 18.37
C GLU A 69 0.46 0.71 16.98
N LEU A 70 0.83 1.91 16.54
CA LEU A 70 1.46 2.15 15.25
C LEU A 70 2.87 2.69 15.44
N SER A 71 3.82 2.07 14.76
CA SER A 71 5.14 2.63 14.49
C SER A 71 5.23 3.00 13.02
N LEU A 72 5.38 4.28 12.73
CA LEU A 72 5.41 4.84 11.38
C LEU A 72 6.71 5.60 11.18
N ASP A 73 7.44 5.26 10.11
CA ASP A 73 8.62 6.00 9.67
C ASP A 73 8.48 6.36 8.18
N PRO A 74 8.03 7.58 7.88
CA PRO A 74 7.85 8.02 6.50
C PRO A 74 9.16 8.06 5.69
N THR A 75 10.31 8.26 6.34
CA THR A 75 11.59 8.40 5.63
C THR A 75 12.01 7.12 4.90
N ALA A 76 11.63 5.97 5.45
CA ALA A 76 11.89 4.65 4.86
C ALA A 76 10.60 3.92 4.45
N GLY A 77 9.44 4.55 4.58
CA GLY A 77 8.14 3.92 4.34
C GLY A 77 7.86 2.75 5.26
N ASN A 78 8.35 2.78 6.50
CA ASN A 78 8.13 1.72 7.47
C ASN A 78 6.74 1.85 8.11
N PHE A 79 6.09 0.71 8.27
CA PHE A 79 4.79 0.59 8.90
C PHE A 79 4.78 -0.67 9.76
N ALA A 80 4.48 -0.54 11.04
CA ALA A 80 4.37 -1.69 11.92
C ALA A 80 3.24 -1.48 12.93
N VAL A 81 2.42 -2.49 13.09
CA VAL A 81 1.30 -2.51 14.04
C VAL A 81 1.58 -3.55 15.10
N LYS A 82 1.29 -3.22 16.34
CA LYS A 82 1.43 -4.10 17.51
C LYS A 82 0.19 -4.02 18.38
N ASN A 83 0.01 -5.04 19.21
CA ASN A 83 -1.02 -5.06 20.25
C ASN A 83 -2.42 -4.74 19.72
N VAL A 84 -2.78 -5.36 18.60
CA VAL A 84 -4.12 -5.18 18.02
C VAL A 84 -5.15 -5.87 18.91
N GLY A 85 -6.10 -5.08 19.39
CA GLY A 85 -7.26 -5.53 20.12
C GLY A 85 -8.53 -5.24 19.32
N ALA A 86 -9.56 -6.05 19.52
CA ALA A 86 -10.85 -5.90 18.86
C ALA A 86 -11.99 -6.34 19.76
N THR A 87 -13.19 -5.81 19.50
CA THR A 87 -14.41 -6.36 20.08
C THR A 87 -14.64 -7.80 19.60
N LYS A 88 -15.48 -8.55 20.28
CA LYS A 88 -15.67 -10.01 20.09
C LYS A 88 -17.10 -10.35 19.64
N MET A 89 -17.66 -9.57 18.75
CA MET A 89 -18.94 -9.90 18.12
C MET A 89 -18.75 -11.00 17.07
N ALA A 90 -19.77 -11.83 16.88
CA ALA A 90 -19.84 -12.82 15.82
C ALA A 90 -20.75 -12.30 14.71
N CYS A 91 -20.19 -12.11 13.52
CA CYS A 91 -20.90 -11.71 12.31
C CYS A 91 -20.89 -12.84 11.28
N GLN A 92 -21.70 -12.71 10.25
CA GLN A 92 -21.47 -13.50 9.04
C GLN A 92 -20.13 -13.03 8.40
N ASN A 93 -19.44 -13.88 7.68
CA ASN A 93 -18.19 -13.57 6.99
C ASN A 93 -17.03 -13.13 7.91
N MET A 94 -16.87 -13.79 9.05
CA MET A 94 -15.72 -13.56 9.94
C MET A 94 -14.36 -13.78 9.26
N GLU A 95 -14.34 -14.52 8.17
CA GLU A 95 -13.14 -14.74 7.36
C GLU A 95 -12.56 -13.43 6.81
N VAL A 96 -13.41 -12.48 6.41
CA VAL A 96 -12.98 -11.17 5.95
C VAL A 96 -12.17 -10.46 7.04
N GLU A 97 -12.69 -10.42 8.26
CA GLU A 97 -12.02 -9.77 9.39
C GLU A 97 -10.74 -10.50 9.80
N SER A 98 -10.77 -11.82 9.85
CA SER A 98 -9.62 -12.64 10.21
C SER A 98 -8.46 -12.43 9.22
N ASN A 99 -8.74 -12.43 7.93
CA ASN A 99 -7.75 -12.18 6.89
C ASN A 99 -7.22 -10.74 6.96
N TYR A 100 -8.12 -9.78 7.16
CA TYR A 100 -7.74 -8.38 7.31
C TYR A 100 -6.76 -8.16 8.46
N PHE A 101 -7.06 -8.68 9.64
CA PHE A 101 -6.17 -8.54 10.80
C PHE A 101 -4.85 -9.28 10.62
N SER A 102 -4.86 -10.44 9.99
CA SER A 102 -3.63 -11.18 9.68
C SER A 102 -2.70 -10.34 8.79
N MET A 103 -3.22 -9.80 7.70
CA MET A 103 -2.45 -8.96 6.77
C MET A 103 -2.00 -7.65 7.41
N LEU A 104 -2.86 -7.02 8.20
CA LEU A 104 -2.52 -5.78 8.92
C LEU A 104 -1.34 -6.00 9.89
N ASN A 105 -1.36 -7.11 10.63
CA ASN A 105 -0.28 -7.47 11.55
C ASN A 105 1.03 -7.83 10.86
N GLU A 106 0.96 -8.34 9.63
CA GLU A 106 2.15 -8.72 8.85
C GLU A 106 2.79 -7.56 8.08
N ALA A 107 2.10 -6.46 7.91
CA ALA A 107 2.59 -5.33 7.13
C ALA A 107 3.86 -4.72 7.76
N THR A 108 4.86 -4.45 6.93
CA THR A 108 6.15 -3.86 7.32
C THR A 108 6.46 -2.57 6.60
N LYS A 109 5.83 -2.32 5.45
CA LYS A 109 6.06 -1.16 4.60
C LYS A 109 4.74 -0.58 4.11
N TYR A 110 4.75 0.71 3.79
CA TYR A 110 3.62 1.34 3.13
C TYR A 110 4.06 2.19 1.95
N VAL A 111 3.17 2.35 0.99
CA VAL A 111 3.33 3.24 -0.16
C VAL A 111 2.05 4.04 -0.34
N VAL A 112 2.19 5.35 -0.53
CA VAL A 112 1.08 6.22 -0.88
C VAL A 112 1.23 6.64 -2.35
N ASN A 113 0.17 6.48 -3.10
CA ASN A 113 0.10 6.92 -4.49
C ASN A 113 -1.23 7.66 -4.70
N GLY A 114 -1.17 8.99 -4.64
CA GLY A 114 -2.37 9.83 -4.70
C GLY A 114 -3.35 9.52 -3.56
N ASN A 115 -4.53 9.03 -3.89
CA ASN A 115 -5.58 8.67 -2.95
C ASN A 115 -5.55 7.19 -2.53
N THR A 116 -4.50 6.47 -2.86
CA THR A 116 -4.33 5.07 -2.47
C THR A 116 -3.22 4.89 -1.44
N LEU A 117 -3.45 3.97 -0.51
CA LEU A 117 -2.48 3.48 0.46
C LEU A 117 -2.31 1.99 0.26
N GLU A 118 -1.09 1.55 0.10
CA GLU A 118 -0.75 0.14 -0.06
C GLU A 118 0.13 -0.29 1.11
N LEU A 119 -0.21 -1.40 1.74
CA LEU A 119 0.58 -2.04 2.80
C LEU A 119 1.25 -3.29 2.27
N TYR A 120 2.53 -3.42 2.55
CA TYR A 120 3.40 -4.48 2.05
C TYR A 120 4.07 -5.25 3.18
N LYS A 121 4.32 -6.53 2.92
CA LYS A 121 5.31 -7.32 3.65
C LYS A 121 6.49 -7.56 2.71
N GLY A 122 7.62 -6.88 2.94
CA GLY A 122 8.68 -6.83 1.94
C GLY A 122 8.16 -6.21 0.63
N ASN A 123 8.19 -6.97 -0.45
CA ASN A 123 7.66 -6.56 -1.75
C ASN A 123 6.27 -7.14 -2.08
N LEU A 124 5.67 -7.88 -1.14
CA LEU A 124 4.36 -8.48 -1.31
C LEU A 124 3.27 -7.49 -0.89
N LEU A 125 2.39 -7.12 -1.81
CA LEU A 125 1.22 -6.31 -1.51
C LEU A 125 0.22 -7.14 -0.68
N LEU A 126 -0.12 -6.65 0.50
CA LEU A 126 -1.09 -7.29 1.39
C LEU A 126 -2.45 -6.63 1.35
N LEU A 127 -2.49 -5.31 1.52
CA LEU A 127 -3.72 -4.53 1.60
C LEU A 127 -3.61 -3.25 0.77
N LYS A 128 -4.69 -2.89 0.11
CA LYS A 128 -4.81 -1.64 -0.62
C LYS A 128 -6.06 -0.89 -0.14
N PHE A 129 -5.90 0.39 0.10
CA PHE A 129 -6.96 1.28 0.59
C PHE A 129 -7.16 2.48 -0.31
N ILE A 130 -8.34 3.04 -0.22
CA ILE A 130 -8.71 4.31 -0.85
C ILE A 130 -8.96 5.32 0.26
N LYS A 131 -8.48 6.54 0.09
CA LYS A 131 -8.66 7.64 1.04
C LYS A 131 -10.14 8.02 1.16
N GLN A 132 -10.58 8.22 2.38
CA GLN A 132 -11.91 8.77 2.68
C GLN A 132 -11.91 10.29 2.57
#